data_0b018e4557403a028c82d717b0f38246
#
_entry.id   0b018e4557403a028c82d717b0f38246
#
_cell.length_a   1.000
_cell.length_b   1.000
_cell.length_c   1.000
_cell.angle_alpha   90.00
_cell.angle_beta   90.00
_cell.angle_gamma   90.00
#
_symmetry.space_group_name_H-M   'P 1'
#
loop_
_entity.id
_entity.type
_entity.pdbx_description
1 polymer ?
#
loop_
_entity_poly.entity_id
_entity_poly.type
_entity_poly.pdbx_seq_one_letter_code
_entity_poly.pdbx_strand_id
1 'polypeptide(L)'
;MTRPQTKAFFSSAQSLISTCKSAVVAANFIENKAHEKIYASVVKDGKISSAKVNAQQFSVHGYAWLATYCEALNQLLKWAQRLETDGLLGELEQLILTAGFGEYLAQIKGGIAMSQVEIVRLVDLGIDAETEKKYETPEVTELIRRGTNSQTRAAVADLICEGHFGHLGINDTSLTIIKNQFQRFS
;
A
#
# COMPACT_ATOMS: atom_id res chain seq x y z
N MET A 1 -9.66 -11.97 -31.35
CA MET A 1 -10.68 -11.51 -30.37
C MET A 1 -10.31 -10.09 -29.98
N THR A 2 -11.12 -9.10 -30.28
CA THR A 2 -10.89 -7.70 -29.90
C THR A 2 -11.06 -7.59 -28.39
N ARG A 3 -10.00 -7.18 -27.71
CA ARG A 3 -9.97 -6.88 -26.27
C ARG A 3 -11.10 -5.92 -25.93
N PRO A 4 -11.98 -6.20 -24.95
CA PRO A 4 -12.82 -5.15 -24.40
C PRO A 4 -11.89 -4.08 -23.86
N GLN A 5 -11.94 -2.86 -24.40
CA GLN A 5 -11.16 -1.75 -23.87
C GLN A 5 -11.44 -1.65 -22.37
N THR A 6 -10.46 -1.98 -21.56
CA THR A 6 -10.52 -1.76 -20.10
C THR A 6 -10.70 -0.27 -19.94
N LYS A 7 -11.92 0.20 -19.64
CA LYS A 7 -12.16 1.61 -19.34
C LYS A 7 -11.15 1.99 -18.27
N ALA A 8 -10.29 2.96 -18.60
CA ALA A 8 -9.33 3.50 -17.65
C ALA A 8 -10.07 3.76 -16.32
N PHE A 9 -9.65 3.13 -15.25
CA PHE A 9 -10.33 3.21 -13.94
C PHE A 9 -10.30 4.64 -13.38
N PHE A 10 -9.34 5.44 -13.82
CA PHE A 10 -9.21 6.86 -13.51
C PHE A 10 -9.19 7.66 -14.80
N SER A 11 -9.63 8.91 -14.75
CA SER A 11 -9.68 9.80 -15.91
C SER A 11 -8.31 10.10 -16.51
N SER A 12 -7.25 9.99 -15.69
CA SER A 12 -5.84 10.16 -16.07
C SER A 12 -4.91 9.58 -15.01
N ALA A 13 -3.64 9.34 -15.36
CA ALA A 13 -2.57 9.00 -14.43
C ALA A 13 -2.44 10.04 -13.29
N GLN A 14 -2.55 11.31 -13.63
CA GLN A 14 -2.52 12.41 -12.66
C GLN A 14 -3.66 12.34 -11.65
N SER A 15 -4.87 11.96 -12.09
CA SER A 15 -6.02 11.75 -11.20
C SER A 15 -5.77 10.59 -10.23
N LEU A 16 -5.21 9.47 -10.71
CA LEU A 16 -4.82 8.33 -9.87
C LEU A 16 -3.78 8.74 -8.82
N ILE A 17 -2.70 9.42 -9.22
CA ILE A 17 -1.66 9.90 -8.30
C ILE A 17 -2.25 10.83 -7.23
N SER A 18 -3.16 11.75 -7.63
CA SER A 18 -3.82 12.65 -6.68
C SER A 18 -4.65 11.88 -5.66
N THR A 19 -5.41 10.87 -6.10
CA THR A 19 -6.20 10.00 -5.23
C THR A 19 -5.29 9.21 -4.28
N CYS A 20 -4.18 8.66 -4.77
CA CYS A 20 -3.19 7.97 -3.95
C CYS A 20 -2.54 8.90 -2.90
N LYS A 21 -2.24 10.15 -3.25
CA LYS A 21 -1.73 11.16 -2.29
C LYS A 21 -2.69 11.37 -1.12
N SER A 22 -3.97 11.57 -1.40
CA SER A 22 -4.99 11.74 -0.36
C SER A 22 -5.12 10.49 0.52
N ALA A 23 -5.08 9.30 -0.07
CA ALA A 23 -5.13 8.05 0.68
C ALA A 23 -3.90 7.83 1.59
N VAL A 24 -2.70 8.21 1.12
CA VAL A 24 -1.48 8.20 1.94
C VAL A 24 -1.61 9.13 3.15
N VAL A 25 -2.19 10.32 2.97
CA VAL A 25 -2.44 11.23 4.10
C VAL A 25 -3.35 10.57 5.14
N ALA A 26 -4.41 9.89 4.72
CA ALA A 26 -5.32 9.17 5.62
C ALA A 26 -4.63 7.98 6.32
N ALA A 27 -3.81 7.21 5.61
CA ALA A 27 -3.05 6.10 6.17
C ALA A 27 -2.02 6.58 7.21
N ASN A 28 -1.25 7.60 6.88
CA ASN A 28 -0.28 8.20 7.80
C ASN A 28 -0.94 8.84 9.03
N PHE A 29 -2.16 9.39 8.89
CA PHE A 29 -2.93 9.88 10.02
C PHE A 29 -3.25 8.75 11.02
N ILE A 30 -3.72 7.59 10.54
CA ILE A 30 -4.01 6.43 11.39
C ILE A 30 -2.72 5.87 12.02
N GLU A 31 -1.64 5.77 11.24
CA GLU A 31 -0.35 5.30 11.73
C GLU A 31 0.16 6.19 12.86
N ASN A 32 0.13 7.50 12.70
CA ASN A 32 0.53 8.45 13.75
C ASN A 32 -0.33 8.30 15.02
N LYS A 33 -1.65 8.09 14.88
CA LYS A 33 -2.53 7.87 16.03
C LYS A 33 -2.23 6.56 16.75
N ALA A 34 -1.98 5.50 16.02
CA ALA A 34 -1.54 4.22 16.58
C ALA A 34 -0.17 4.36 17.28
N HIS A 35 0.78 5.06 16.66
CA HIS A 35 2.08 5.37 17.28
C HIS A 35 1.91 6.05 18.62
N GLU A 36 1.13 7.13 18.70
CA GLU A 36 0.86 7.85 19.95
C GLU A 36 0.36 6.90 21.05
N LYS A 37 -0.59 6.02 20.73
CA LYS A 37 -1.18 5.07 21.69
C LYS A 37 -0.20 3.99 22.14
N ILE A 38 0.47 3.35 21.19
CA ILE A 38 1.43 2.28 21.48
C ILE A 38 2.62 2.84 22.24
N TYR A 39 3.19 4.00 21.83
CA TYR A 39 4.28 4.64 22.52
C TYR A 39 3.91 4.95 23.99
N ALA A 40 2.76 5.56 24.24
CA ALA A 40 2.28 5.85 25.58
C ALA A 40 2.13 4.58 26.45
N SER A 41 1.74 3.46 25.84
CA SER A 41 1.55 2.19 26.54
C SER A 41 2.84 1.54 27.00
N VAL A 42 3.96 1.72 26.26
CA VAL A 42 5.24 1.04 26.53
C VAL A 42 6.26 1.91 27.24
N VAL A 43 6.01 3.22 27.36
CA VAL A 43 6.91 4.14 28.05
C VAL A 43 6.71 4.07 29.57
N LYS A 44 7.84 4.10 30.32
CA LYS A 44 7.92 4.28 31.76
C LYS A 44 9.10 5.22 32.08
N ASP A 45 8.85 6.26 32.88
CA ASP A 45 9.87 7.24 33.27
C ASP A 45 10.63 7.85 32.06
N GLY A 46 9.90 8.16 30.98
CA GLY A 46 10.43 8.76 29.75
C GLY A 46 11.25 7.81 28.85
N LYS A 47 11.29 6.50 29.16
CA LYS A 47 12.03 5.50 28.38
C LYS A 47 11.14 4.32 28.01
N ILE A 48 11.44 3.68 26.87
CA ILE A 48 10.77 2.43 26.48
C ILE A 48 11.14 1.33 27.50
N SER A 49 10.12 0.70 28.06
CA SER A 49 10.25 -0.38 29.05
C SER A 49 10.11 -1.74 28.36
N SER A 50 11.17 -2.55 28.37
CA SER A 50 11.15 -3.92 27.84
C SER A 50 10.06 -4.78 28.46
N ALA A 51 9.80 -4.63 29.77
CA ALA A 51 8.73 -5.36 30.45
C ALA A 51 7.35 -4.99 29.91
N LYS A 52 7.10 -3.70 29.64
CA LYS A 52 5.83 -3.26 29.03
C LYS A 52 5.70 -3.69 27.57
N VAL A 53 6.79 -3.63 26.79
CA VAL A 53 6.82 -4.16 25.42
C VAL A 53 6.47 -5.64 25.43
N ASN A 54 7.09 -6.44 26.31
CA ASN A 54 6.80 -7.86 26.43
C ASN A 54 5.36 -8.14 26.85
N ALA A 55 4.78 -7.32 27.72
CA ALA A 55 3.38 -7.46 28.13
C ALA A 55 2.38 -7.09 27.02
N GLN A 56 2.81 -6.35 26.00
CA GLN A 56 1.96 -5.85 24.91
C GLN A 56 2.47 -6.27 23.52
N GLN A 57 3.11 -7.43 23.43
CA GLN A 57 3.75 -7.92 22.20
C GLN A 57 2.82 -7.89 20.98
N PHE A 58 1.56 -8.29 21.13
CA PHE A 58 0.59 -8.31 20.04
C PHE A 58 0.37 -6.91 19.44
N SER A 59 0.07 -5.92 20.27
CA SER A 59 -0.16 -4.55 19.80
C SER A 59 1.11 -3.88 19.27
N VAL A 60 2.26 -4.10 19.91
CA VAL A 60 3.56 -3.56 19.46
C VAL A 60 3.95 -4.16 18.09
N HIS A 61 3.80 -5.48 17.92
CA HIS A 61 4.06 -6.16 16.65
C HIS A 61 3.06 -5.71 15.59
N GLY A 62 1.78 -5.62 15.95
CA GLY A 62 0.74 -5.13 15.06
C GLY A 62 0.99 -3.69 14.57
N TYR A 63 1.46 -2.81 15.45
CA TYR A 63 1.87 -1.46 15.06
C TYR A 63 3.04 -1.49 14.04
N ALA A 64 4.03 -2.35 14.23
CA ALA A 64 5.14 -2.48 13.28
C ALA A 64 4.66 -2.90 11.88
N TRP A 65 3.66 -3.78 11.81
CA TRP A 65 3.01 -4.14 10.55
C TRP A 65 2.24 -2.97 9.93
N LEU A 66 1.46 -2.22 10.72
CA LEU A 66 0.76 -1.02 10.24
C LEU A 66 1.75 0.00 9.67
N ALA A 67 2.82 0.31 10.39
CA ALA A 67 3.86 1.24 9.94
C ALA A 67 4.53 0.77 8.64
N THR A 68 4.78 -0.55 8.52
CA THR A 68 5.33 -1.15 7.28
C THR A 68 4.37 -0.97 6.11
N TYR A 69 3.06 -1.15 6.31
CA TYR A 69 2.05 -0.97 5.26
C TYR A 69 1.93 0.49 4.83
N CYS A 70 1.95 1.41 5.80
CA CYS A 70 1.94 2.84 5.48
C CYS A 70 3.19 3.27 4.70
N GLU A 71 4.38 2.76 5.08
CA GLU A 71 5.60 3.03 4.32
C GLU A 71 5.55 2.38 2.92
N ALA A 72 5.00 1.19 2.76
CA ALA A 72 4.79 0.58 1.45
C ALA A 72 3.92 1.46 0.55
N LEU A 73 2.82 2.02 1.07
CA LEU A 73 1.98 2.97 0.33
C LEU A 73 2.75 4.25 -0.05
N ASN A 74 3.56 4.79 0.86
CA ASN A 74 4.43 5.94 0.58
C ASN A 74 5.42 5.62 -0.56
N GLN A 75 6.05 4.46 -0.54
CA GLN A 75 7.02 4.06 -1.57
C GLN A 75 6.36 3.78 -2.92
N LEU A 76 5.18 3.15 -2.94
CA LEU A 76 4.38 2.97 -4.16
C LEU A 76 4.00 4.33 -4.79
N LEU A 77 3.59 5.30 -3.97
CA LEU A 77 3.31 6.65 -4.46
C LEU A 77 4.54 7.32 -5.06
N LYS A 78 5.69 7.27 -4.36
CA LYS A 78 6.96 7.82 -4.86
C LYS A 78 7.39 7.16 -6.16
N TRP A 79 7.23 5.83 -6.28
CA TRP A 79 7.48 5.08 -7.51
C TRP A 79 6.62 5.59 -8.67
N ALA A 80 5.31 5.70 -8.47
CA ALA A 80 4.40 6.20 -9.49
C ALA A 80 4.71 7.64 -9.92
N GLN A 81 5.09 8.51 -8.97
CA GLN A 81 5.47 9.90 -9.26
C GLN A 81 6.75 10.00 -10.10
N ARG A 82 7.75 9.14 -9.84
CA ARG A 82 8.96 9.08 -10.68
C ARG A 82 8.60 8.64 -12.09
N LEU A 83 7.81 7.57 -12.23
CA LEU A 83 7.39 7.08 -13.55
C LEU A 83 6.57 8.12 -14.32
N GLU A 84 5.68 8.85 -13.65
CA GLU A 84 4.92 9.94 -14.28
C GLU A 84 5.84 11.04 -14.78
N THR A 85 6.84 11.44 -13.99
CA THR A 85 7.84 12.47 -14.37
C THR A 85 8.63 12.01 -15.60
N ASP A 86 8.95 10.72 -15.69
CA ASP A 86 9.72 10.15 -16.80
C ASP A 86 8.84 9.76 -18.02
N GLY A 87 7.52 9.95 -17.94
CA GLY A 87 6.57 9.57 -18.99
C GLY A 87 6.42 8.04 -19.14
N LEU A 88 6.72 7.27 -18.07
CA LEU A 88 6.75 5.81 -18.05
C LEU A 88 5.61 5.18 -17.24
N LEU A 89 4.69 5.98 -16.69
CA LEU A 89 3.52 5.48 -15.94
C LEU A 89 2.45 4.97 -16.89
N GLY A 90 2.70 3.79 -17.46
CA GLY A 90 1.82 3.11 -18.42
C GLY A 90 0.60 2.45 -17.78
N GLU A 91 -0.15 1.69 -18.58
CA GLU A 91 -1.37 1.00 -18.12
C GLU A 91 -1.06 -0.06 -17.04
N LEU A 92 -0.01 -0.86 -17.24
CA LEU A 92 0.38 -1.89 -16.27
C LEU A 92 0.76 -1.28 -14.93
N GLU A 93 1.56 -0.22 -14.94
CA GLU A 93 1.99 0.47 -13.72
C GLU A 93 0.82 1.10 -12.97
N GLN A 94 -0.13 1.70 -13.67
CA GLN A 94 -1.34 2.26 -13.07
C GLN A 94 -2.22 1.17 -12.43
N LEU A 95 -2.34 0.00 -13.07
CA LEU A 95 -3.07 -1.15 -12.52
C LEU A 95 -2.36 -1.72 -11.29
N ILE A 96 -1.03 -1.88 -11.34
CA ILE A 96 -0.22 -2.33 -10.19
C ILE A 96 -0.36 -1.35 -9.02
N LEU A 97 -0.26 -0.04 -9.29
CA LEU A 97 -0.45 1.00 -8.27
C LEU A 97 -1.85 0.90 -7.64
N THR A 98 -2.89 0.78 -8.47
CA THR A 98 -4.27 0.67 -8.01
C THR A 98 -4.48 -0.59 -7.16
N ALA A 99 -3.98 -1.74 -7.59
CA ALA A 99 -4.07 -3.00 -6.86
C ALA A 99 -3.31 -2.93 -5.53
N GLY A 100 -2.07 -2.47 -5.54
CA GLY A 100 -1.24 -2.33 -4.34
C GLY A 100 -1.88 -1.42 -3.30
N PHE A 101 -2.35 -0.24 -3.72
CA PHE A 101 -3.09 0.63 -2.81
C PHE A 101 -4.36 -0.02 -2.29
N GLY A 102 -5.17 -0.62 -3.16
CA GLY A 102 -6.41 -1.27 -2.76
C GLY A 102 -6.20 -2.35 -1.71
N GLU A 103 -5.24 -3.25 -1.93
CA GLU A 103 -4.96 -4.36 -1.02
C GLU A 103 -4.41 -3.88 0.34
N TYR A 104 -3.43 -2.97 0.37
CA TYR A 104 -2.90 -2.46 1.63
C TYR A 104 -3.93 -1.65 2.42
N LEU A 105 -4.69 -0.78 1.74
CA LEU A 105 -5.74 0.02 2.40
C LEU A 105 -6.88 -0.87 2.93
N ALA A 106 -7.27 -1.91 2.20
CA ALA A 106 -8.28 -2.87 2.65
C ALA A 106 -7.84 -3.62 3.90
N GLN A 107 -6.58 -4.03 3.97
CA GLN A 107 -6.03 -4.72 5.14
C GLN A 107 -5.88 -3.78 6.33
N ILE A 108 -5.46 -2.52 6.15
CA ILE A 108 -5.45 -1.52 7.23
C ILE A 108 -6.86 -1.37 7.82
N LYS A 109 -7.90 -1.31 6.97
CA LYS A 109 -9.30 -1.20 7.39
C LYS A 109 -9.83 -2.47 8.05
N GLY A 110 -9.62 -3.62 7.42
CA GLY A 110 -10.26 -4.88 7.81
C GLY A 110 -9.48 -5.70 8.83
N GLY A 111 -8.20 -5.42 8.96
CA GLY A 111 -7.23 -6.16 9.80
C GLY A 111 -6.06 -6.68 8.98
N ILE A 112 -4.87 -6.48 9.52
CA ILE A 112 -3.59 -6.90 8.94
C ILE A 112 -3.28 -8.30 9.45
N ALA A 113 -3.14 -9.26 8.54
CA ALA A 113 -2.74 -10.62 8.88
C ALA A 113 -1.24 -10.65 9.19
N MET A 114 -0.90 -10.85 10.46
CA MET A 114 0.49 -11.02 10.92
C MET A 114 0.95 -12.47 10.79
N SER A 115 0.00 -13.40 10.86
CA SER A 115 0.19 -14.84 10.66
C SER A 115 -1.14 -15.47 10.20
N GLN A 116 -1.17 -16.80 10.06
CA GLN A 116 -2.40 -17.53 9.70
C GLN A 116 -3.56 -17.36 10.70
N VAL A 117 -3.24 -17.06 11.97
CA VAL A 117 -4.23 -16.99 13.07
C VAL A 117 -4.22 -15.64 13.78
N GLU A 118 -3.27 -14.78 13.50
CA GLU A 118 -3.12 -13.47 14.16
C GLU A 118 -3.45 -12.36 13.17
N ILE A 119 -4.54 -11.68 13.45
CA ILE A 119 -5.00 -10.51 12.67
C ILE A 119 -5.07 -9.34 13.64
N VAL A 120 -4.27 -8.30 13.37
CA VAL A 120 -4.34 -7.05 14.12
C VAL A 120 -5.30 -6.08 13.46
N ARG A 121 -6.19 -5.50 14.23
CA ARG A 121 -7.16 -4.47 13.82
C ARG A 121 -6.80 -3.13 14.44
N LEU A 122 -7.34 -2.06 13.90
CA LEU A 122 -7.09 -0.71 14.43
C LEU A 122 -7.49 -0.58 15.91
N VAL A 123 -8.55 -1.25 16.33
CA VAL A 123 -8.95 -1.28 17.76
C VAL A 123 -7.90 -1.93 18.66
N ASP A 124 -7.15 -2.92 18.18
CA ASP A 124 -6.07 -3.58 18.92
C ASP A 124 -4.87 -2.65 19.14
N LEU A 125 -4.78 -1.59 18.34
CA LEU A 125 -3.78 -0.52 18.42
C LEU A 125 -4.28 0.71 19.21
N GLY A 126 -5.46 0.60 19.83
CA GLY A 126 -6.07 1.67 20.62
C GLY A 126 -6.75 2.76 19.79
N ILE A 127 -7.05 2.49 18.52
CA ILE A 127 -7.81 3.39 17.65
C ILE A 127 -9.29 3.18 17.90
N ASP A 128 -9.99 4.26 18.24
CA ASP A 128 -11.44 4.26 18.43
C ASP A 128 -12.20 4.42 17.09
N ALA A 129 -13.48 4.07 17.11
CA ALA A 129 -14.32 4.10 15.91
C ALA A 129 -14.49 5.51 15.30
N GLU A 130 -14.36 6.57 16.09
CA GLU A 130 -14.43 7.95 15.59
C GLU A 130 -13.15 8.31 14.81
N THR A 131 -12.00 7.91 15.33
CA THR A 131 -10.71 8.07 14.67
C THR A 131 -10.64 7.21 13.40
N GLU A 132 -11.13 5.96 13.46
CA GLU A 132 -11.19 5.06 12.30
C GLU A 132 -12.04 5.64 11.16
N LYS A 133 -13.18 6.28 11.45
CA LYS A 133 -14.00 6.96 10.43
C LYS A 133 -13.23 8.02 9.64
N LYS A 134 -12.25 8.69 10.23
CA LYS A 134 -11.41 9.69 9.53
C LYS A 134 -10.47 9.06 8.52
N TYR A 135 -10.18 7.78 8.65
CA TYR A 135 -9.44 7.01 7.66
C TYR A 135 -10.30 6.67 6.43
N GLU A 136 -11.61 6.47 6.62
CA GLU A 136 -12.53 6.07 5.56
C GLU A 136 -12.90 7.22 4.61
N THR A 137 -11.89 7.84 4.01
CA THR A 137 -12.12 8.92 3.02
C THR A 137 -12.68 8.37 1.71
N PRO A 138 -13.31 9.22 0.87
CA PRO A 138 -13.77 8.79 -0.47
C PRO A 138 -12.65 8.17 -1.31
N GLU A 139 -11.42 8.70 -1.22
CA GLU A 139 -10.25 8.23 -1.97
C GLU A 139 -9.80 6.85 -1.49
N VAL A 140 -9.76 6.62 -0.18
CA VAL A 140 -9.47 5.29 0.41
C VAL A 140 -10.50 4.28 -0.06
N THR A 141 -11.79 4.62 0.06
CA THR A 141 -12.90 3.75 -0.35
C THR A 141 -12.83 3.42 -1.84
N GLU A 142 -12.55 4.40 -2.69
CA GLU A 142 -12.45 4.21 -4.13
C GLU A 142 -11.26 3.33 -4.53
N LEU A 143 -10.08 3.54 -3.92
CA LEU A 143 -8.90 2.71 -4.16
C LEU A 143 -9.13 1.26 -3.71
N ILE A 144 -9.74 1.03 -2.55
CA ILE A 144 -10.11 -0.31 -2.11
C ILE A 144 -11.05 -0.96 -3.13
N ARG A 145 -12.15 -0.28 -3.49
CA ARG A 145 -13.13 -0.80 -4.44
C ARG A 145 -12.54 -1.17 -5.79
N ARG A 146 -11.60 -0.37 -6.30
CA ARG A 146 -10.95 -0.60 -7.60
C ARG A 146 -9.81 -1.58 -7.52
N GLY A 147 -8.98 -1.51 -6.49
CA GLY A 147 -7.75 -2.30 -6.39
C GLY A 147 -8.00 -3.77 -6.02
N THR A 148 -9.04 -4.05 -5.21
CA THR A 148 -9.31 -5.41 -4.73
C THR A 148 -10.25 -6.23 -5.63
N ASN A 149 -10.73 -5.68 -6.74
CA ASN A 149 -11.67 -6.39 -7.61
C ASN A 149 -10.97 -7.36 -8.59
N SER A 150 -11.72 -8.36 -9.06
CA SER A 150 -11.21 -9.36 -10.00
C SER A 150 -10.83 -8.80 -11.37
N GLN A 151 -11.49 -7.72 -11.81
CA GLN A 151 -11.21 -7.10 -13.11
C GLN A 151 -9.82 -6.47 -13.15
N THR A 152 -9.42 -5.78 -12.08
CA THR A 152 -8.07 -5.20 -11.97
C THR A 152 -7.01 -6.31 -12.00
N ARG A 153 -7.22 -7.40 -11.23
CA ARG A 153 -6.30 -8.54 -11.23
C ARG A 153 -6.20 -9.24 -12.59
N ALA A 154 -7.34 -9.43 -13.26
CA ALA A 154 -7.36 -9.99 -14.60
C ALA A 154 -6.62 -9.11 -15.60
N ALA A 155 -6.84 -7.79 -15.58
CA ALA A 155 -6.17 -6.85 -16.47
C ALA A 155 -4.64 -6.83 -16.28
N VAL A 156 -4.16 -6.92 -15.03
CA VAL A 156 -2.72 -7.09 -14.75
C VAL A 156 -2.19 -8.38 -15.35
N ALA A 157 -2.89 -9.50 -15.13
CA ALA A 157 -2.48 -10.81 -15.65
C ALA A 157 -2.45 -10.83 -17.18
N ASP A 158 -3.47 -10.26 -17.85
CA ASP A 158 -3.54 -10.18 -19.30
C ASP A 158 -2.34 -9.40 -19.88
N LEU A 159 -2.00 -8.23 -19.32
CA LEU A 159 -0.86 -7.44 -19.77
C LEU A 159 0.47 -8.20 -19.58
N ILE A 160 0.65 -8.90 -18.47
CA ILE A 160 1.86 -9.71 -18.24
C ILE A 160 1.93 -10.86 -19.25
N CYS A 161 0.82 -11.55 -19.54
CA CYS A 161 0.77 -12.60 -20.55
C CYS A 161 1.03 -12.07 -21.98
N GLU A 162 0.71 -10.81 -22.26
CA GLU A 162 1.05 -10.12 -23.51
C GLU A 162 2.52 -9.69 -23.57
N GLY A 163 3.33 -9.92 -22.56
CA GLY A 163 4.75 -9.61 -22.51
C GLY A 163 5.09 -8.21 -21.98
N HIS A 164 4.15 -7.53 -21.33
CA HIS A 164 4.47 -6.27 -20.65
C HIS A 164 5.15 -6.54 -19.31
N PHE A 165 6.36 -6.02 -19.11
CA PHE A 165 7.18 -6.27 -17.91
C PHE A 165 7.24 -5.08 -16.95
N GLY A 166 6.60 -3.96 -17.30
CA GLY A 166 6.58 -2.75 -16.50
C GLY A 166 7.95 -2.06 -16.33
N HIS A 167 7.94 -0.95 -15.60
CA HIS A 167 9.11 -0.12 -15.34
C HIS A 167 9.41 -0.06 -13.83
N LEU A 168 10.69 -0.28 -13.46
CA LEU A 168 11.10 -0.20 -12.05
C LEU A 168 11.18 1.25 -11.54
N GLY A 169 11.37 2.23 -12.45
CA GLY A 169 11.55 3.64 -12.08
C GLY A 169 12.82 3.88 -11.27
N ILE A 170 13.83 3.06 -11.47
CA ILE A 170 15.13 3.15 -10.83
C ILE A 170 16.18 3.13 -11.93
N ASN A 171 16.94 4.22 -12.06
CA ASN A 171 18.09 4.32 -12.96
C ASN A 171 19.35 3.75 -12.29
N ASP A 172 19.34 2.44 -12.03
CA ASP A 172 20.50 1.72 -11.51
C ASP A 172 21.02 0.78 -12.60
N THR A 173 22.28 1.02 -13.01
CA THR A 173 22.94 0.24 -14.04
C THR A 173 23.03 -1.23 -13.66
N SER A 174 23.29 -1.54 -12.38
CA SER A 174 23.40 -2.92 -11.88
C SER A 174 22.07 -3.66 -11.98
N LEU A 175 20.97 -3.01 -11.58
CA LEU A 175 19.61 -3.56 -11.70
C LEU A 175 19.21 -3.76 -13.16
N THR A 176 19.59 -2.83 -14.04
CA THR A 176 19.35 -2.96 -15.49
C THR A 176 20.10 -4.15 -16.07
N ILE A 177 21.36 -4.35 -15.69
CA ILE A 177 22.17 -5.51 -16.11
C ILE A 177 21.53 -6.81 -15.63
N ILE A 178 21.13 -6.87 -14.35
CA ILE A 178 20.45 -8.04 -13.76
C ILE A 178 19.16 -8.34 -14.51
N LYS A 179 18.30 -7.35 -14.72
CA LYS A 179 17.04 -7.50 -15.48
C LYS A 179 17.29 -8.07 -16.88
N ASN A 180 18.26 -7.49 -17.61
CA ASN A 180 18.61 -7.92 -18.97
C ASN A 180 19.18 -9.36 -19.00
N GLN A 181 19.90 -9.78 -17.96
CA GLN A 181 20.38 -11.16 -17.86
C GLN A 181 19.21 -12.13 -17.65
N PHE A 182 18.30 -11.83 -16.73
CA PHE A 182 17.12 -12.68 -16.51
C PHE A 182 16.24 -12.81 -17.76
N GLN A 183 16.04 -11.72 -18.51
CA GLN A 183 15.24 -11.75 -19.75
C GLN A 183 15.88 -12.59 -20.88
N ARG A 184 17.18 -12.88 -20.82
CA ARG A 184 17.87 -13.75 -21.81
C ARG A 184 17.69 -15.24 -21.52
N PHE A 185 17.24 -15.60 -20.32
CA PHE A 185 17.05 -16.97 -19.88
C PHE A 185 15.56 -17.38 -19.83
N SER A 186 14.63 -16.47 -20.11
CA SER A 186 13.21 -16.73 -20.24
C SER A 186 12.78 -16.80 -21.70
#